data_2211d17648443348a9fa66a93c287690
#
_entry.id   2211d17648443348a9fa66a93c287690
#
_cell.length_a   1.000
_cell.length_b   1.000
_cell.length_c   1.000
_cell.angle_alpha   90.00
_cell.angle_beta   90.00
_cell.angle_gamma   90.00
#
_symmetry.space_group_name_H-M   'P 1'
#
loop_
_entity.id
_entity.type
_entity.pdbx_description
1 polymer ?
#
loop_
_entity_poly.entity_id
_entity_poly.type
_entity_poly.pdbx_seq_one_letter_code
_entity_poly.pdbx_strand_id
1 'polypeptide(L)'
;LVTTPSYDPNDLATHDLAMPLEEGMEIFTKVAAELIEDAPVGAEFFLSLTREGTFTVDSVSSSYISSDKLLTVPIAFEHREPRLEGLVTVRTSGRGLGRIFIYKKDRTSNPAHSAVARITSGMDMIKLAGPGQAITVVVRPERIMLLGSKLGDAISVMKERGIEVEVKGHTGEDAVVVGQDPAPTMSILKNKRVAVTSIPSSRLVAIQLDDHLAPKTLDYFRHVTGLKERPVGPLPVYFVYENTLLFKPEIDAMAFKELLPENKPCGPVPAGSIAVSNTVSKKIGLVGVKLKEDKRYGPSGEKFEATNLIGRILEPEKLKDVKEGETIYIKEAR
;
A
#
# COMPACT_ATOMS: atom_id res chain seq x y z
N LEU A 1 -0.37 -37.07 30.93
CA LEU A 1 0.20 -35.76 30.62
C LEU A 1 1.40 -35.98 29.70
N VAL A 2 1.23 -35.77 28.40
CA VAL A 2 2.34 -35.73 27.44
C VAL A 2 2.89 -34.31 27.54
N THR A 3 3.99 -34.12 28.22
CA THR A 3 4.75 -32.88 28.17
C THR A 3 5.51 -32.89 26.85
N THR A 4 5.10 -32.09 25.88
CA THR A 4 5.96 -31.73 24.75
C THR A 4 7.21 -31.05 25.34
N PRO A 5 8.42 -31.46 24.97
CA PRO A 5 9.61 -30.78 25.40
C PRO A 5 9.53 -29.32 24.94
N SER A 6 9.66 -28.37 25.88
CA SER A 6 9.80 -26.96 25.51
C SER A 6 11.20 -26.79 24.95
N TYR A 7 11.34 -26.53 23.68
CA TYR A 7 12.60 -26.12 23.07
C TYR A 7 12.66 -24.58 22.98
N ASP A 8 13.86 -24.03 23.10
CA ASP A 8 14.09 -22.62 22.82
C ASP A 8 14.29 -22.49 21.30
N PRO A 9 13.46 -21.74 20.58
CA PRO A 9 13.67 -21.50 19.16
C PRO A 9 15.05 -20.93 18.81
N ASN A 10 15.71 -20.23 19.74
CA ASN A 10 17.07 -19.72 19.55
C ASN A 10 18.12 -20.83 19.41
N ASP A 11 17.89 -22.00 20.01
CA ASP A 11 18.81 -23.14 19.93
C ASP A 11 18.77 -23.79 18.53
N LEU A 12 17.72 -23.53 17.75
CA LEU A 12 17.51 -24.10 16.43
C LEU A 12 17.75 -23.10 15.29
N ALA A 13 17.91 -21.82 15.59
CA ALA A 13 18.14 -20.79 14.57
C ALA A 13 19.63 -20.60 14.35
N THR A 14 20.04 -20.56 13.09
CA THR A 14 21.41 -20.24 12.72
C THR A 14 21.45 -19.21 11.61
N HIS A 15 22.46 -18.33 11.65
CA HIS A 15 22.86 -17.46 10.55
C HIS A 15 24.10 -17.99 9.83
N ASP A 16 24.65 -19.11 10.30
CA ASP A 16 25.79 -19.75 9.67
C ASP A 16 25.36 -20.59 8.47
N LEU A 17 25.69 -20.10 7.26
CA LEU A 17 25.40 -20.77 6.01
C LEU A 17 26.26 -22.06 5.82
N ALA A 18 27.30 -22.25 6.61
CA ALA A 18 28.16 -23.42 6.58
C ALA A 18 27.75 -24.49 7.62
N MET A 19 26.66 -24.29 8.34
CA MET A 19 26.14 -25.27 9.30
C MET A 19 25.88 -26.60 8.59
N PRO A 20 26.43 -27.74 9.05
CA PRO A 20 26.15 -29.03 8.50
C PRO A 20 24.69 -29.43 8.71
N LEU A 21 24.07 -29.97 7.68
CA LEU A 21 22.70 -30.49 7.74
C LEU A 21 22.76 -31.97 8.04
N GLU A 22 21.96 -32.40 9.02
CA GLU A 22 21.78 -33.80 9.38
C GLU A 22 20.51 -34.37 8.75
N GLU A 23 20.47 -35.68 8.51
CA GLU A 23 19.29 -36.36 7.98
C GLU A 23 18.12 -36.24 8.95
N GLY A 24 16.96 -35.80 8.44
CA GLY A 24 15.74 -35.55 9.23
C GLY A 24 15.58 -34.12 9.73
N MET A 25 16.52 -33.21 9.47
CA MET A 25 16.35 -31.79 9.77
C MET A 25 15.33 -31.15 8.81
N GLU A 26 14.38 -30.41 9.34
CA GLU A 26 13.51 -29.49 8.56
C GLU A 26 14.09 -28.08 8.63
N ILE A 27 14.27 -27.48 7.44
CA ILE A 27 14.79 -26.11 7.33
C ILE A 27 13.67 -25.18 6.89
N PHE A 28 13.37 -24.18 7.71
CA PHE A 28 12.41 -23.14 7.40
C PHE A 28 13.15 -21.86 6.96
N THR A 29 13.05 -21.51 5.69
CA THR A 29 13.59 -20.26 5.12
C THR A 29 12.53 -19.22 4.84
N LYS A 30 11.26 -19.56 5.04
CA LYS A 30 10.09 -18.70 4.78
C LYS A 30 8.94 -19.04 5.71
N VAL A 31 8.10 -18.06 5.96
CA VAL A 31 6.81 -18.19 6.62
C VAL A 31 5.72 -18.41 5.57
N ALA A 32 4.85 -19.37 5.76
CA ALA A 32 3.65 -19.53 4.95
C ALA A 32 2.43 -19.01 5.72
N ALA A 33 1.54 -18.30 5.01
CA ALA A 33 0.30 -17.79 5.56
C ALA A 33 -0.88 -18.08 4.62
N GLU A 34 -2.05 -18.35 5.20
CA GLU A 34 -3.30 -18.57 4.50
C GLU A 34 -4.32 -17.50 4.88
N LEU A 35 -5.00 -16.93 3.87
CA LEU A 35 -5.95 -15.84 4.07
C LEU A 35 -7.27 -16.35 4.65
N ILE A 36 -7.93 -15.48 5.42
CA ILE A 36 -9.27 -15.73 5.97
C ILE A 36 -10.31 -15.20 4.98
N GLU A 37 -11.22 -16.08 4.53
CA GLU A 37 -12.23 -15.76 3.50
C GLU A 37 -13.26 -14.72 3.97
N ASP A 38 -13.59 -14.72 5.25
CA ASP A 38 -14.59 -13.82 5.84
C ASP A 38 -14.06 -12.39 6.10
N ALA A 39 -12.80 -12.14 5.74
CA ALA A 39 -12.18 -10.82 5.87
C ALA A 39 -11.51 -10.37 4.56
N PRO A 40 -12.24 -10.27 3.44
CA PRO A 40 -11.65 -10.03 2.13
C PRO A 40 -10.87 -8.72 2.03
N VAL A 41 -11.33 -7.63 2.64
CA VAL A 41 -10.64 -6.33 2.64
C VAL A 41 -9.40 -6.38 3.52
N GLY A 42 -9.51 -6.98 4.71
CA GLY A 42 -8.37 -7.18 5.61
C GLY A 42 -7.30 -8.11 5.04
N ALA A 43 -7.73 -9.18 4.35
CA ALA A 43 -6.84 -10.09 3.64
C ALA A 43 -6.08 -9.36 2.51
N GLU A 44 -6.77 -8.51 1.73
CA GLU A 44 -6.13 -7.69 0.70
C GLU A 44 -5.11 -6.70 1.28
N PHE A 45 -5.40 -6.18 2.47
CA PHE A 45 -4.51 -5.30 3.20
C PHE A 45 -3.20 -6.02 3.59
N PHE A 46 -3.31 -7.25 4.08
CA PHE A 46 -2.15 -8.10 4.39
C PHE A 46 -1.36 -8.46 3.12
N LEU A 47 -2.05 -8.80 2.01
CA LEU A 47 -1.42 -9.05 0.71
C LEU A 47 -0.67 -7.83 0.18
N SER A 48 -1.21 -6.63 0.38
CA SER A 48 -0.55 -5.40 -0.07
C SER A 48 0.71 -5.10 0.71
N LEU A 49 0.71 -5.39 2.02
CA LEU A 49 1.88 -5.25 2.87
C LEU A 49 3.00 -6.23 2.51
N THR A 50 2.62 -7.47 2.15
CA THR A 50 3.56 -8.55 1.82
C THR A 50 3.84 -8.67 0.31
N ARG A 51 3.46 -7.68 -0.50
CA ARG A 51 3.55 -7.70 -1.97
C ARG A 51 4.95 -8.00 -2.52
N GLU A 52 6.00 -7.69 -1.76
CA GLU A 52 7.40 -7.95 -2.11
C GLU A 52 7.90 -9.29 -1.55
N GLY A 53 6.99 -10.16 -1.09
CA GLY A 53 7.34 -11.44 -0.50
C GLY A 53 7.95 -11.32 0.92
N THR A 54 7.88 -10.15 1.54
CA THR A 54 8.47 -9.90 2.86
C THR A 54 7.51 -9.22 3.83
N PHE A 55 7.62 -9.55 5.12
CA PHE A 55 7.00 -8.85 6.24
C PHE A 55 8.07 -8.13 7.04
N THR A 56 8.03 -6.80 7.06
CA THR A 56 8.95 -5.99 7.87
C THR A 56 8.44 -5.90 9.29
N VAL A 57 9.31 -6.18 10.25
CA VAL A 57 9.00 -6.14 11.69
C VAL A 57 9.37 -4.76 12.23
N ASP A 58 8.37 -3.94 12.53
CA ASP A 58 8.58 -2.60 13.11
C ASP A 58 8.60 -2.63 14.63
N SER A 59 7.84 -3.53 15.26
CA SER A 59 7.92 -3.73 16.71
C SER A 59 7.67 -5.17 17.13
N VAL A 60 8.28 -5.52 18.27
CA VAL A 60 8.26 -6.86 18.89
C VAL A 60 7.76 -6.75 20.32
N SER A 61 6.89 -7.66 20.72
CA SER A 61 6.51 -7.88 22.12
C SER A 61 6.63 -9.35 22.48
N SER A 62 6.42 -9.69 23.73
CA SER A 62 6.39 -11.08 24.18
C SER A 62 5.29 -11.94 23.54
N SER A 63 4.28 -11.32 22.93
CA SER A 63 3.09 -12.01 22.40
C SER A 63 2.77 -11.73 20.94
N TYR A 64 3.49 -10.83 20.28
CA TYR A 64 3.31 -10.54 18.85
C TYR A 64 4.54 -9.85 18.26
N ILE A 65 4.62 -9.88 16.94
CA ILE A 65 5.35 -8.91 16.11
C ILE A 65 4.36 -8.07 15.35
N SER A 66 4.75 -6.87 14.91
CA SER A 66 3.86 -6.02 14.12
C SER A 66 4.58 -5.21 13.05
N SER A 67 3.81 -4.84 12.01
CA SER A 67 4.24 -3.93 10.95
C SER A 67 3.38 -2.68 10.90
N ASP A 68 4.03 -1.53 10.73
CA ASP A 68 3.44 -0.20 10.66
C ASP A 68 3.39 0.37 9.24
N LYS A 69 3.83 -0.39 8.22
CA LYS A 69 3.87 0.08 6.81
C LYS A 69 2.55 0.66 6.29
N LEU A 70 1.42 0.13 6.76
CA LEU A 70 0.08 0.57 6.38
C LEU A 70 -0.63 1.33 7.52
N LEU A 71 0.12 1.88 8.46
CA LEU A 71 -0.41 2.68 9.54
C LEU A 71 -1.25 3.84 8.98
N THR A 72 -2.36 4.17 9.68
CA THR A 72 -3.34 5.20 9.33
C THR A 72 -4.27 4.90 8.15
N VAL A 73 -4.04 3.84 7.37
CA VAL A 73 -4.99 3.44 6.33
C VAL A 73 -6.27 2.92 6.98
N PRO A 74 -7.43 3.54 6.71
CA PRO A 74 -8.69 3.13 7.31
C PRO A 74 -9.12 1.77 6.75
N ILE A 75 -9.48 0.88 7.67
CA ILE A 75 -9.99 -0.45 7.34
C ILE A 75 -11.16 -0.80 8.25
N ALA A 76 -12.22 -1.33 7.65
CA ALA A 76 -13.38 -1.77 8.40
C ALA A 76 -13.09 -3.10 9.13
N PHE A 77 -13.77 -3.29 10.26
CA PHE A 77 -13.78 -4.58 10.94
C PHE A 77 -14.64 -5.57 10.14
N GLU A 78 -14.11 -6.76 9.86
CA GLU A 78 -14.82 -7.79 9.11
C GLU A 78 -15.02 -9.08 9.92
N HIS A 79 -13.95 -9.61 10.54
CA HIS A 79 -13.98 -10.93 11.14
C HIS A 79 -13.34 -10.96 12.53
N ARG A 80 -14.03 -11.63 13.49
CA ARG A 80 -13.58 -11.76 14.87
C ARG A 80 -13.19 -13.19 15.20
N GLU A 81 -11.97 -13.34 15.70
CA GLU A 81 -11.49 -14.60 16.27
C GLU A 81 -10.69 -14.37 17.56
N PRO A 82 -10.54 -15.41 18.41
CA PRO A 82 -9.52 -15.41 19.44
C PRO A 82 -8.13 -15.24 18.80
N ARG A 83 -7.30 -14.38 19.37
CA ARG A 83 -5.95 -14.08 18.85
C ARG A 83 -4.97 -15.17 19.27
N LEU A 84 -5.15 -16.38 18.70
CA LEU A 84 -4.29 -17.52 18.95
C LEU A 84 -2.93 -17.36 18.29
N GLU A 85 -1.96 -18.17 18.71
CA GLU A 85 -0.65 -18.26 18.07
C GLU A 85 -0.80 -18.48 16.55
N GLY A 86 -0.02 -17.74 15.75
CA GLY A 86 -0.09 -17.78 14.29
C GLY A 86 -1.21 -16.96 13.66
N LEU A 87 -2.16 -16.40 14.43
CA LEU A 87 -3.18 -15.54 13.85
C LEU A 87 -2.57 -14.20 13.41
N VAL A 88 -2.94 -13.75 12.21
CA VAL A 88 -2.63 -12.43 11.68
C VAL A 88 -3.86 -11.55 11.79
N THR A 89 -3.71 -10.37 12.38
CA THR A 89 -4.82 -9.40 12.48
C THR A 89 -4.40 -8.02 12.01
N VAL A 90 -5.37 -7.24 11.53
CA VAL A 90 -5.22 -5.81 11.30
C VAL A 90 -5.99 -5.03 12.35
N ARG A 91 -5.42 -3.94 12.83
CA ARG A 91 -6.11 -3.03 13.75
C ARG A 91 -7.03 -2.09 13.00
N THR A 92 -8.32 -2.12 13.38
CA THR A 92 -9.40 -1.42 12.66
C THR A 92 -9.88 -0.15 13.34
N SER A 93 -9.34 0.18 14.53
CA SER A 93 -9.74 1.39 15.26
C SER A 93 -8.71 1.87 16.28
N GLY A 94 -8.79 3.15 16.63
CA GLY A 94 -7.98 3.80 17.65
C GLY A 94 -6.50 3.97 17.24
N ARG A 95 -5.65 4.22 18.24
CA ARG A 95 -4.21 4.40 18.00
C ARG A 95 -3.59 3.13 17.40
N GLY A 96 -2.93 3.29 16.27
CA GLY A 96 -2.35 2.16 15.53
C GLY A 96 -3.32 1.54 14.51
N LEU A 97 -4.37 2.25 14.07
CA LEU A 97 -5.21 1.90 12.93
C LEU A 97 -4.33 1.52 11.74
N GLY A 98 -4.64 0.41 11.07
CA GLY A 98 -3.87 -0.12 9.94
C GLY A 98 -2.64 -0.95 10.33
N ARG A 99 -2.24 -0.99 11.60
CA ARG A 99 -1.14 -1.85 12.06
C ARG A 99 -1.50 -3.32 11.92
N ILE A 100 -0.60 -4.12 11.37
CA ILE A 100 -0.76 -5.58 11.26
C ILE A 100 0.05 -6.27 12.37
N PHE A 101 -0.56 -7.29 12.96
CA PHE A 101 0.01 -8.09 14.04
C PHE A 101 0.07 -9.56 13.64
N ILE A 102 1.16 -10.25 13.97
CA ILE A 102 1.29 -11.70 13.95
C ILE A 102 1.51 -12.16 15.39
N TYR A 103 0.62 -13.01 15.92
CA TYR A 103 0.66 -13.42 17.33
C TYR A 103 1.62 -14.57 17.55
N LYS A 104 2.46 -14.44 18.57
CA LYS A 104 3.41 -15.45 19.05
C LYS A 104 2.87 -16.29 20.21
N LYS A 105 1.79 -15.84 20.85
CA LYS A 105 1.10 -16.48 21.98
C LYS A 105 -0.37 -16.14 21.96
N ASP A 106 -1.16 -17.02 22.54
CA ASP A 106 -2.61 -16.87 22.64
C ASP A 106 -3.00 -15.61 23.43
N ARG A 107 -4.03 -14.95 22.92
CA ARG A 107 -4.71 -13.83 23.56
C ARG A 107 -6.21 -13.87 23.29
N THR A 108 -6.97 -13.25 24.18
CA THR A 108 -8.42 -13.07 23.98
C THR A 108 -8.72 -12.23 22.76
N SER A 109 -9.90 -12.41 22.15
CA SER A 109 -10.36 -11.55 21.04
C SER A 109 -10.44 -10.09 21.46
N ASN A 110 -10.33 -9.19 20.49
CA ASN A 110 -10.43 -7.74 20.70
C ASN A 110 -11.23 -7.11 19.55
N PRO A 111 -12.28 -6.31 19.82
CA PRO A 111 -13.13 -5.72 18.79
C PRO A 111 -12.40 -4.74 17.85
N ALA A 112 -11.21 -4.27 18.24
CA ALA A 112 -10.39 -3.40 17.41
C ALA A 112 -9.44 -4.15 16.46
N HIS A 113 -9.53 -5.50 16.41
CA HIS A 113 -8.68 -6.33 15.57
C HIS A 113 -9.54 -7.27 14.70
N SER A 114 -9.43 -7.12 13.40
CA SER A 114 -10.00 -8.06 12.42
C SER A 114 -8.97 -9.13 12.07
N ALA A 115 -9.36 -10.40 12.14
CA ALA A 115 -8.54 -11.53 11.72
C ALA A 115 -8.49 -11.57 10.19
N VAL A 116 -7.31 -11.73 9.60
CA VAL A 116 -7.10 -11.61 8.14
C VAL A 116 -6.35 -12.77 7.51
N ALA A 117 -5.49 -13.45 8.28
CA ALA A 117 -4.73 -14.61 7.83
C ALA A 117 -4.29 -15.49 9.01
N ARG A 118 -3.78 -16.68 8.70
CA ARG A 118 -3.13 -17.61 9.66
C ARG A 118 -1.77 -18.03 9.13
N ILE A 119 -0.80 -18.07 10.01
CA ILE A 119 0.51 -18.67 9.71
C ILE A 119 0.31 -20.20 9.73
N THR A 120 0.67 -20.85 8.65
CA THR A 120 0.55 -22.31 8.48
C THR A 120 1.89 -23.04 8.65
N SER A 121 3.01 -22.33 8.46
CA SER A 121 4.35 -22.84 8.75
C SER A 121 5.36 -21.71 9.01
N GLY A 122 6.48 -22.02 9.66
CA GLY A 122 7.56 -21.07 9.95
C GLY A 122 7.31 -20.21 11.20
N MET A 123 6.51 -20.65 12.16
CA MET A 123 6.25 -19.91 13.42
C MET A 123 7.51 -19.61 14.22
N ASP A 124 8.53 -20.46 14.14
CA ASP A 124 9.80 -20.22 14.83
C ASP A 124 10.53 -18.99 14.29
N MET A 125 10.48 -18.75 12.98
CA MET A 125 10.99 -17.50 12.39
C MET A 125 10.27 -16.27 12.95
N ILE A 126 8.94 -16.35 13.15
CA ILE A 126 8.13 -15.27 13.76
C ILE A 126 8.55 -15.05 15.22
N LYS A 127 8.80 -16.13 15.97
CA LYS A 127 9.20 -16.07 17.40
C LYS A 127 10.58 -15.44 17.57
N LEU A 128 11.51 -15.72 16.65
CA LEU A 128 12.89 -15.23 16.65
C LEU A 128 13.05 -13.82 16.08
N ALA A 129 12.08 -13.34 15.33
CA ALA A 129 12.18 -12.07 14.63
C ALA A 129 12.39 -10.89 15.56
N GLY A 130 13.40 -10.07 15.25
CA GLY A 130 13.72 -8.80 15.91
C GLY A 130 13.21 -7.56 15.16
N PRO A 131 13.16 -6.39 15.84
CA PRO A 131 12.79 -5.14 15.17
C PRO A 131 13.74 -4.80 14.01
N GLY A 132 13.20 -4.26 12.92
CA GLY A 132 13.96 -3.90 11.72
C GLY A 132 14.23 -5.06 10.76
N GLN A 133 13.95 -6.30 11.15
CA GLN A 133 14.13 -7.45 10.26
C GLN A 133 13.00 -7.59 9.26
N ALA A 134 13.32 -8.12 8.07
CA ALA A 134 12.38 -8.52 7.05
C ALA A 134 12.31 -10.06 7.00
N ILE A 135 11.12 -10.61 7.16
CA ILE A 135 10.85 -12.06 7.11
C ILE A 135 10.26 -12.40 5.75
N THR A 136 10.79 -13.41 5.06
CA THR A 136 10.18 -13.92 3.84
C THR A 136 8.84 -14.56 4.15
N VAL A 137 7.76 -14.10 3.50
CA VAL A 137 6.40 -14.59 3.70
C VAL A 137 5.78 -14.96 2.36
N VAL A 138 5.24 -16.18 2.28
CA VAL A 138 4.44 -16.66 1.15
C VAL A 138 2.99 -16.72 1.60
N VAL A 139 2.13 -15.93 0.96
CA VAL A 139 0.69 -15.86 1.28
C VAL A 139 -0.10 -16.60 0.22
N ARG A 140 -1.11 -17.36 0.67
CA ARG A 140 -2.06 -18.06 -0.21
C ARG A 140 -3.50 -17.66 0.13
N PRO A 141 -4.37 -17.50 -0.90
CA PRO A 141 -4.03 -17.46 -2.34
C PRO A 141 -3.17 -16.25 -2.70
N GLU A 142 -2.50 -16.33 -3.85
CA GLU A 142 -1.69 -15.22 -4.38
C GLU A 142 -2.56 -14.02 -4.72
N ARG A 143 -2.02 -12.83 -4.49
CA ARG A 143 -2.68 -11.56 -4.77
C ARG A 143 -3.07 -11.44 -6.25
N ILE A 144 -4.31 -11.06 -6.50
CA ILE A 144 -4.81 -10.63 -7.81
C ILE A 144 -4.75 -9.10 -7.84
N MET A 145 -3.75 -8.55 -8.51
CA MET A 145 -3.56 -7.11 -8.68
C MET A 145 -3.36 -6.80 -10.16
N LEU A 146 -4.43 -6.34 -10.82
CA LEU A 146 -4.46 -6.08 -12.25
C LEU A 146 -4.09 -4.63 -12.59
N LEU A 147 -4.12 -3.73 -11.61
CA LEU A 147 -3.81 -2.32 -11.81
C LEU A 147 -2.38 -2.12 -12.34
N GLY A 148 -2.24 -1.33 -13.38
CA GLY A 148 -0.97 -1.04 -14.02
C GLY A 148 -0.50 -2.08 -15.03
N SER A 149 -1.18 -3.22 -15.17
CA SER A 149 -0.89 -4.22 -16.22
C SER A 149 -1.52 -3.82 -17.56
N LYS A 150 -0.99 -4.35 -18.65
CA LYS A 150 -1.67 -4.29 -19.95
C LYS A 150 -2.98 -5.06 -19.88
N LEU A 151 -4.02 -4.53 -20.51
CA LEU A 151 -5.36 -5.15 -20.49
C LEU A 151 -5.35 -6.59 -21.05
N GLY A 152 -4.62 -6.83 -22.13
CA GLY A 152 -4.48 -8.16 -22.74
C GLY A 152 -3.88 -9.19 -21.78
N ASP A 153 -2.81 -8.79 -21.04
CA ASP A 153 -2.15 -9.67 -20.07
C ASP A 153 -3.10 -9.96 -18.88
N ALA A 154 -3.81 -8.94 -18.40
CA ALA A 154 -4.80 -9.08 -17.33
C ALA A 154 -5.90 -10.09 -17.70
N ILE A 155 -6.46 -9.99 -18.90
CA ILE A 155 -7.49 -10.90 -19.40
C ILE A 155 -6.94 -12.34 -19.50
N SER A 156 -5.74 -12.52 -20.04
CA SER A 156 -5.12 -13.84 -20.21
C SER A 156 -4.91 -14.53 -18.87
N VAL A 157 -4.30 -13.85 -17.90
CA VAL A 157 -4.05 -14.38 -16.56
C VAL A 157 -5.36 -14.73 -15.82
N MET A 158 -6.39 -13.92 -15.95
CA MET A 158 -7.69 -14.20 -15.32
C MET A 158 -8.39 -15.38 -15.99
N LYS A 159 -8.33 -15.49 -17.31
CA LYS A 159 -8.89 -16.62 -18.06
C LYS A 159 -8.23 -17.95 -17.65
N GLU A 160 -6.92 -17.99 -17.47
CA GLU A 160 -6.18 -19.17 -16.99
C GLU A 160 -6.64 -19.59 -15.59
N ARG A 161 -7.06 -18.64 -14.74
CA ARG A 161 -7.59 -18.88 -13.40
C ARG A 161 -9.11 -19.17 -13.38
N GLY A 162 -9.75 -19.24 -14.55
CA GLY A 162 -11.20 -19.43 -14.67
C GLY A 162 -12.03 -18.28 -14.11
N ILE A 163 -11.53 -17.04 -14.21
CA ILE A 163 -12.17 -15.81 -13.74
C ILE A 163 -12.63 -15.01 -14.95
N GLU A 164 -13.92 -14.63 -14.98
CA GLU A 164 -14.50 -13.78 -16.00
C GLU A 164 -14.04 -12.33 -15.82
N VAL A 165 -13.67 -11.67 -16.94
CA VAL A 165 -13.26 -10.27 -16.94
C VAL A 165 -14.29 -9.43 -17.71
N GLU A 166 -14.92 -8.47 -17.04
CA GLU A 166 -15.72 -7.43 -17.67
C GLU A 166 -14.85 -6.19 -17.90
N VAL A 167 -14.77 -5.70 -19.14
CA VAL A 167 -13.91 -4.57 -19.49
C VAL A 167 -14.75 -3.30 -19.67
N LYS A 168 -14.33 -2.21 -19.01
CA LYS A 168 -14.87 -0.85 -19.16
C LYS A 168 -13.77 0.09 -19.62
N GLY A 169 -14.09 0.99 -20.56
CA GLY A 169 -13.15 2.01 -21.05
C GLY A 169 -12.41 1.61 -22.32
N HIS A 170 -11.13 1.90 -22.41
CA HIS A 170 -10.31 1.68 -23.61
C HIS A 170 -9.92 0.22 -23.79
N THR A 171 -10.10 -0.32 -25.02
CA THR A 171 -9.84 -1.72 -25.34
C THR A 171 -8.72 -1.92 -26.39
N GLY A 172 -8.01 -0.85 -26.77
CA GLY A 172 -6.89 -0.93 -27.71
C GLY A 172 -5.70 -1.72 -27.19
N GLU A 173 -4.73 -2.03 -28.06
CA GLU A 173 -3.53 -2.80 -27.73
C GLU A 173 -2.66 -2.13 -26.66
N ASP A 174 -2.76 -0.79 -26.55
CA ASP A 174 -2.06 0.03 -25.55
C ASP A 174 -2.85 0.22 -24.26
N ALA A 175 -3.99 -0.46 -24.09
CA ALA A 175 -4.83 -0.32 -22.90
C ALA A 175 -4.13 -0.80 -21.62
N VAL A 176 -4.20 0.04 -20.57
CA VAL A 176 -3.68 -0.26 -19.23
C VAL A 176 -4.82 -0.23 -18.22
N VAL A 177 -4.84 -1.20 -17.32
CA VAL A 177 -5.84 -1.32 -16.26
C VAL A 177 -5.56 -0.29 -15.16
N VAL A 178 -6.57 0.52 -14.83
CA VAL A 178 -6.50 1.54 -13.78
C VAL A 178 -7.58 1.40 -12.70
N GLY A 179 -8.55 0.52 -12.92
CA GLY A 179 -9.60 0.16 -11.96
C GLY A 179 -9.84 -1.33 -11.93
N GLN A 180 -10.18 -1.86 -10.76
CA GLN A 180 -10.49 -3.26 -10.50
C GLN A 180 -11.63 -3.34 -9.48
N ASP A 181 -12.72 -4.05 -9.81
CA ASP A 181 -13.89 -4.22 -8.97
C ASP A 181 -14.45 -5.66 -9.08
N PRO A 182 -14.57 -6.43 -7.98
CA PRO A 182 -14.14 -6.05 -6.65
C PRO A 182 -12.62 -5.88 -6.53
N ALA A 183 -12.16 -4.99 -5.65
CA ALA A 183 -10.74 -4.78 -5.40
C ALA A 183 -10.06 -5.95 -4.67
N PRO A 184 -10.69 -6.59 -3.62
CA PRO A 184 -10.05 -7.65 -2.86
C PRO A 184 -9.93 -8.97 -3.64
N THR A 185 -8.74 -9.56 -3.58
CA THR A 185 -8.43 -10.88 -4.15
C THR A 185 -9.43 -11.97 -3.77
N MET A 186 -9.78 -12.04 -2.48
CA MET A 186 -10.72 -13.08 -1.97
C MET A 186 -12.11 -12.92 -2.59
N SER A 187 -12.57 -11.69 -2.78
CA SER A 187 -13.86 -11.40 -3.43
C SER A 187 -13.86 -11.81 -4.91
N ILE A 188 -12.77 -11.57 -5.62
CA ILE A 188 -12.62 -11.99 -7.03
C ILE A 188 -12.65 -13.52 -7.13
N LEU A 189 -11.89 -14.20 -6.27
CA LEU A 189 -11.84 -15.68 -6.25
C LEU A 189 -13.19 -16.31 -5.92
N LYS A 190 -13.94 -15.73 -4.98
CA LYS A 190 -15.28 -16.16 -4.59
C LYS A 190 -16.28 -15.95 -5.72
N ASN A 191 -16.28 -14.78 -6.33
CA ASN A 191 -17.26 -14.41 -7.37
C ASN A 191 -16.91 -14.98 -8.75
N LYS A 192 -15.67 -15.43 -8.95
CA LYS A 192 -15.13 -15.85 -10.26
C LYS A 192 -15.29 -14.80 -11.36
N ARG A 193 -15.34 -13.52 -10.97
CA ARG A 193 -15.55 -12.40 -11.86
C ARG A 193 -14.84 -11.14 -11.34
N VAL A 194 -14.34 -10.32 -12.27
CA VAL A 194 -13.76 -9.00 -11.99
C VAL A 194 -14.11 -8.02 -13.12
N ALA A 195 -14.56 -6.83 -12.79
CA ALA A 195 -14.68 -5.73 -13.73
C ALA A 195 -13.39 -4.90 -13.69
N VAL A 196 -12.84 -4.58 -14.85
CA VAL A 196 -11.65 -3.74 -14.97
C VAL A 196 -11.97 -2.47 -15.74
N THR A 197 -11.42 -1.34 -15.28
CA THR A 197 -11.46 -0.08 -16.01
C THR A 197 -10.09 0.15 -16.63
N SER A 198 -10.05 0.46 -17.92
CA SER A 198 -8.81 0.67 -18.67
C SER A 198 -8.77 2.01 -19.38
N ILE A 199 -7.57 2.53 -19.57
CA ILE A 199 -7.29 3.78 -20.30
C ILE A 199 -6.16 3.53 -21.31
N PRO A 200 -5.97 4.40 -22.32
CA PRO A 200 -4.76 4.41 -23.14
C PRO A 200 -3.52 4.61 -22.27
N SER A 201 -2.44 3.89 -22.56
CA SER A 201 -1.16 4.01 -21.81
C SER A 201 -0.60 5.42 -21.81
N SER A 202 -0.89 6.19 -22.87
CA SER A 202 -0.52 7.61 -22.97
C SER A 202 -1.18 8.51 -21.91
N ARG A 203 -2.28 8.07 -21.29
CA ARG A 203 -2.96 8.79 -20.20
C ARG A 203 -2.51 8.35 -18.80
N LEU A 204 -1.70 7.31 -18.68
CA LEU A 204 -1.09 6.94 -17.41
C LEU A 204 0.14 7.80 -17.16
N VAL A 205 0.14 8.53 -16.05
CA VAL A 205 1.17 9.53 -15.72
C VAL A 205 2.21 8.91 -14.78
N ALA A 206 3.46 8.89 -15.21
CA ALA A 206 4.57 8.46 -14.36
C ALA A 206 5.04 9.61 -13.47
N ILE A 207 5.20 9.34 -12.16
CA ILE A 207 5.70 10.29 -11.17
C ILE A 207 6.96 9.75 -10.51
N GLN A 208 7.87 10.63 -10.16
CA GLN A 208 9.03 10.34 -9.34
C GLN A 208 8.90 11.07 -8.01
N LEU A 209 8.87 10.32 -6.92
CA LEU A 209 8.77 10.83 -5.57
C LEU A 209 10.14 10.82 -4.89
N ASP A 210 10.36 11.75 -3.95
CA ASP A 210 11.61 11.85 -3.20
C ASP A 210 11.34 11.72 -1.71
N ASP A 211 11.69 10.57 -1.14
CA ASP A 211 11.44 10.20 0.25
C ASP A 211 12.18 11.10 1.27
N HIS A 212 13.17 11.87 0.82
CA HIS A 212 13.95 12.77 1.69
C HIS A 212 13.41 14.20 1.76
N LEU A 213 12.60 14.62 0.79
CA LEU A 213 12.10 16.01 0.73
C LEU A 213 11.08 16.33 1.82
N ALA A 214 10.07 15.48 1.97
CA ALA A 214 8.97 15.68 2.90
C ALA A 214 8.32 14.33 3.26
N PRO A 215 8.96 13.50 4.11
CA PRO A 215 8.57 12.10 4.34
C PRO A 215 7.14 11.95 4.88
N LYS A 216 6.66 12.82 5.77
CA LYS A 216 5.30 12.77 6.30
C LYS A 216 4.26 13.17 5.26
N THR A 217 4.56 14.23 4.50
CA THR A 217 3.70 14.69 3.40
C THR A 217 3.64 13.65 2.30
N LEU A 218 4.75 12.97 2.03
CA LEU A 218 4.81 11.90 1.05
C LEU A 218 3.99 10.67 1.50
N ASP A 219 4.07 10.33 2.78
CA ASP A 219 3.23 9.29 3.37
C ASP A 219 1.74 9.61 3.23
N TYR A 220 1.35 10.87 3.51
CA TYR A 220 -0.01 11.37 3.23
C TYR A 220 -0.37 11.23 1.75
N PHE A 221 0.49 11.69 0.83
CA PHE A 221 0.23 11.62 -0.61
C PHE A 221 -0.01 10.19 -1.09
N ARG A 222 0.87 9.25 -0.71
CA ARG A 222 0.72 7.83 -1.05
C ARG A 222 -0.56 7.24 -0.46
N HIS A 223 -0.97 7.69 0.73
CA HIS A 223 -2.20 7.26 1.36
C HIS A 223 -3.43 7.73 0.58
N VAL A 224 -3.58 9.03 0.34
CA VAL A 224 -4.76 9.61 -0.30
C VAL A 224 -4.91 9.23 -1.78
N THR A 225 -3.82 8.83 -2.43
CA THR A 225 -3.82 8.32 -3.81
C THR A 225 -3.92 6.79 -3.87
N GLY A 226 -3.84 6.09 -2.73
CA GLY A 226 -3.82 4.63 -2.65
C GLY A 226 -2.50 3.99 -3.11
N LEU A 227 -1.45 4.76 -3.40
CA LEU A 227 -0.15 4.22 -3.81
C LEU A 227 0.59 3.45 -2.71
N LYS A 228 0.15 3.55 -1.45
CA LYS A 228 0.62 2.66 -0.37
C LYS A 228 0.29 1.20 -0.64
N GLU A 229 -0.86 0.93 -1.23
CA GLU A 229 -1.43 -0.40 -1.36
C GLU A 229 -1.48 -0.89 -2.81
N ARG A 230 -1.51 0.03 -3.76
CA ARG A 230 -1.75 -0.21 -5.19
C ARG A 230 -0.66 0.42 -6.06
N PRO A 231 -0.34 -0.16 -7.22
CA PRO A 231 0.68 0.39 -8.13
C PRO A 231 0.19 1.60 -8.93
N VAL A 232 -1.14 1.83 -8.99
CA VAL A 232 -1.77 2.95 -9.71
C VAL A 232 -2.78 3.62 -8.78
N GLY A 233 -2.74 4.95 -8.71
CA GLY A 233 -3.64 5.76 -7.91
C GLY A 233 -4.40 6.79 -8.74
N PRO A 234 -5.67 7.08 -8.41
CA PRO A 234 -6.44 8.16 -9.03
C PRO A 234 -6.10 9.51 -8.38
N LEU A 235 -6.11 10.56 -9.18
CA LEU A 235 -6.06 11.96 -8.75
C LEU A 235 -7.20 12.73 -9.44
N PRO A 236 -8.32 12.97 -8.74
CA PRO A 236 -9.41 13.79 -9.27
C PRO A 236 -8.98 15.26 -9.42
N VAL A 237 -9.16 15.79 -10.61
CA VAL A 237 -8.83 17.18 -10.94
C VAL A 237 -9.88 18.10 -10.34
N TYR A 238 -9.46 18.91 -9.36
CA TYR A 238 -10.33 19.83 -8.62
C TYR A 238 -10.42 21.19 -9.32
N PHE A 239 -9.28 21.70 -9.80
CA PHE A 239 -9.20 23.02 -10.39
C PHE A 239 -8.03 23.13 -11.36
N VAL A 240 -8.23 23.82 -12.49
CA VAL A 240 -7.20 24.13 -13.49
C VAL A 240 -7.08 25.64 -13.63
N TYR A 241 -5.91 26.19 -13.36
CA TYR A 241 -5.66 27.62 -13.49
C TYR A 241 -4.29 27.87 -14.13
N GLU A 242 -4.28 28.50 -15.30
CA GLU A 242 -3.07 28.77 -16.09
C GLU A 242 -2.17 27.54 -16.25
N ASN A 243 -1.07 27.48 -15.50
CA ASN A 243 -0.08 26.40 -15.52
C ASN A 243 -0.09 25.57 -14.24
N THR A 244 -1.18 25.61 -13.48
CA THR A 244 -1.35 24.90 -12.22
C THR A 244 -2.54 23.97 -12.29
N LEU A 245 -2.33 22.70 -11.97
CA LEU A 245 -3.39 21.72 -11.74
C LEU A 245 -3.48 21.44 -10.24
N LEU A 246 -4.68 21.54 -9.69
CA LEU A 246 -4.97 21.19 -8.31
C LEU A 246 -5.85 19.96 -8.26
N PHE A 247 -5.49 19.03 -7.41
CA PHE A 247 -6.20 17.78 -7.17
C PHE A 247 -6.69 17.76 -5.73
N LYS A 248 -7.93 17.37 -5.54
CA LYS A 248 -8.52 17.17 -4.22
C LYS A 248 -8.75 15.69 -3.99
N PRO A 249 -7.92 15.02 -3.19
CA PRO A 249 -8.17 13.64 -2.80
C PRO A 249 -9.53 13.51 -2.09
N GLU A 250 -10.19 12.36 -2.27
CA GLU A 250 -11.48 12.08 -1.63
C GLU A 250 -11.36 11.88 -0.11
N ILE A 251 -10.17 11.49 0.36
CA ILE A 251 -9.91 11.26 1.78
C ILE A 251 -9.68 12.61 2.48
N ASP A 252 -10.38 12.82 3.59
CA ASP A 252 -10.29 14.06 4.36
C ASP A 252 -8.88 14.26 4.94
N ALA A 253 -8.20 15.31 4.47
CA ALA A 253 -6.89 15.73 4.97
C ALA A 253 -6.90 16.09 6.48
N MET A 254 -8.08 16.39 7.05
CA MET A 254 -8.23 16.66 8.49
C MET A 254 -7.90 15.46 9.38
N ALA A 255 -7.97 14.23 8.83
CA ALA A 255 -7.49 13.03 9.52
C ALA A 255 -5.96 13.03 9.71
N PHE A 256 -5.24 13.82 8.90
CA PHE A 256 -3.78 13.98 8.93
C PHE A 256 -3.39 15.35 9.49
N LYS A 257 -3.67 15.58 10.78
CA LYS A 257 -3.40 16.84 11.48
C LYS A 257 -1.94 17.32 11.48
N GLU A 258 -1.03 16.57 10.87
CA GLU A 258 0.42 16.78 10.95
C GLU A 258 1.07 17.11 9.59
N LEU A 259 0.33 17.66 8.62
CA LEU A 259 0.95 18.20 7.40
C LEU A 259 1.67 19.53 7.67
N LEU A 260 2.68 19.46 8.54
CA LEU A 260 3.51 20.62 8.89
C LEU A 260 4.41 20.99 7.70
N PRO A 261 4.96 22.23 7.68
CA PRO A 261 6.03 22.57 6.75
C PRO A 261 7.25 21.65 6.96
N GLU A 262 7.57 20.82 5.98
CA GLU A 262 8.75 19.91 6.00
C GLU A 262 9.88 20.44 5.13
N ASN A 263 9.55 21.17 4.07
CA ASN A 263 10.53 21.87 3.24
C ASN A 263 9.98 23.23 2.78
N LYS A 264 10.88 24.07 2.29
CA LYS A 264 10.53 25.35 1.68
C LYS A 264 11.33 25.49 0.41
N PRO A 265 10.68 25.64 -0.77
CA PRO A 265 11.40 25.94 -2.00
C PRO A 265 12.27 27.18 -1.84
N CYS A 266 13.54 27.08 -2.19
CA CYS A 266 14.52 28.15 -2.06
C CYS A 266 14.81 28.86 -3.38
N GLY A 267 13.98 28.65 -4.42
CA GLY A 267 14.17 29.21 -5.76
C GLY A 267 12.99 28.89 -6.66
N PRO A 268 13.14 29.10 -7.97
CA PRO A 268 12.10 28.76 -8.93
C PRO A 268 11.72 27.28 -8.82
N VAL A 269 10.41 27.01 -8.82
CA VAL A 269 9.87 25.66 -8.84
C VAL A 269 9.81 25.18 -10.29
N PRO A 270 10.50 24.10 -10.66
CA PRO A 270 10.54 23.63 -12.04
C PRO A 270 9.17 23.13 -12.54
N ALA A 271 9.01 23.10 -13.86
CA ALA A 271 7.88 22.43 -14.49
C ALA A 271 7.82 20.95 -14.11
N GLY A 272 6.61 20.42 -13.93
CA GLY A 272 6.37 19.04 -13.49
C GLY A 272 6.47 18.83 -11.98
N SER A 273 6.88 19.82 -11.18
CA SER A 273 6.95 19.66 -9.72
C SER A 273 5.61 19.35 -9.11
N ILE A 274 5.58 18.38 -8.17
CA ILE A 274 4.43 17.98 -7.37
C ILE A 274 4.64 18.45 -5.93
N ALA A 275 3.59 18.99 -5.34
CA ALA A 275 3.60 19.35 -3.93
C ALA A 275 2.21 19.17 -3.28
N VAL A 276 2.21 19.22 -1.96
CA VAL A 276 1.00 19.21 -1.14
C VAL A 276 0.96 20.46 -0.28
N SER A 277 -0.19 21.09 -0.15
CA SER A 277 -0.38 22.23 0.74
C SER A 277 -0.33 21.78 2.21
N ASN A 278 0.45 22.51 3.02
CA ASN A 278 0.66 22.22 4.44
C ASN A 278 -0.24 23.08 5.34
N THR A 279 -0.06 22.99 6.67
CA THR A 279 -0.86 23.69 7.68
C THR A 279 -0.80 25.22 7.64
N VAL A 280 0.13 25.83 6.89
CA VAL A 280 0.18 27.30 6.66
C VAL A 280 -0.87 27.72 5.63
N SER A 281 -1.30 26.79 4.75
CA SER A 281 -2.37 27.04 3.79
C SER A 281 -3.76 27.02 4.44
N LYS A 282 -4.70 27.79 3.89
CA LYS A 282 -6.12 27.70 4.24
C LYS A 282 -6.77 26.39 3.76
N LYS A 283 -6.21 25.75 2.74
CA LYS A 283 -6.68 24.51 2.14
C LYS A 283 -5.60 23.43 2.26
N ILE A 284 -5.52 22.81 3.42
CA ILE A 284 -4.53 21.77 3.73
C ILE A 284 -4.81 20.51 2.88
N GLY A 285 -3.75 19.84 2.44
CA GLY A 285 -3.84 18.53 1.77
C GLY A 285 -4.20 18.58 0.28
N LEU A 286 -4.29 19.77 -0.34
CA LEU A 286 -4.41 19.85 -1.79
C LEU A 286 -3.10 19.42 -2.45
N VAL A 287 -3.20 18.52 -3.39
CA VAL A 287 -2.08 18.16 -4.27
C VAL A 287 -2.03 19.14 -5.43
N GLY A 288 -0.87 19.65 -5.75
CA GLY A 288 -0.67 20.57 -6.86
C GLY A 288 0.45 20.17 -7.78
N VAL A 289 0.31 20.51 -9.07
CA VAL A 289 1.32 20.31 -10.10
C VAL A 289 1.51 21.59 -10.89
N LYS A 290 2.77 22.00 -11.11
CA LYS A 290 3.13 23.08 -12.01
C LYS A 290 3.48 22.54 -13.39
N LEU A 291 2.84 23.06 -14.43
CA LEU A 291 3.15 22.73 -15.83
C LEU A 291 4.27 23.60 -16.42
N LYS A 292 4.60 24.73 -15.78
CA LYS A 292 5.72 25.62 -16.12
C LYS A 292 6.44 26.05 -14.86
N GLU A 293 7.68 26.51 -15.02
CA GLU A 293 8.47 27.09 -13.93
C GLU A 293 7.73 28.27 -13.28
N ASP A 294 7.75 28.32 -11.94
CA ASP A 294 7.17 29.43 -11.17
C ASP A 294 8.17 29.95 -10.13
N LYS A 295 8.32 31.28 -10.07
CA LYS A 295 9.25 31.95 -9.16
C LYS A 295 8.61 32.52 -7.90
N ARG A 296 7.27 32.42 -7.77
CA ARG A 296 6.50 33.05 -6.69
C ARG A 296 5.65 32.06 -5.89
N TYR A 297 5.11 31.07 -6.55
CA TYR A 297 4.16 30.14 -5.95
C TYR A 297 4.61 28.70 -6.13
N GLY A 298 4.34 27.88 -5.10
CA GLY A 298 4.52 26.43 -5.16
C GLY A 298 3.52 25.74 -6.07
N PRO A 299 3.69 24.43 -6.31
CA PRO A 299 2.79 23.65 -7.16
C PRO A 299 1.33 23.62 -6.68
N SER A 300 1.07 23.76 -5.38
CA SER A 300 -0.27 23.88 -4.80
C SER A 300 -0.95 25.24 -5.07
N GLY A 301 -0.31 26.16 -5.80
CA GLY A 301 -0.81 27.52 -6.01
C GLY A 301 -0.62 28.45 -4.80
N GLU A 302 -0.08 27.94 -3.71
CA GLU A 302 0.18 28.67 -2.48
C GLU A 302 1.62 29.26 -2.46
N LYS A 303 1.91 30.15 -1.52
CA LYS A 303 3.27 30.62 -1.27
C LYS A 303 4.20 29.46 -0.87
N PHE A 304 5.50 29.64 -1.06
CA PHE A 304 6.50 28.58 -0.79
C PHE A 304 6.44 28.01 0.65
N GLU A 305 6.15 28.84 1.65
CA GLU A 305 6.01 28.39 3.04
C GLU A 305 4.78 27.49 3.29
N ALA A 306 3.76 27.61 2.44
CA ALA A 306 2.51 26.86 2.57
C ALA A 306 2.46 25.59 1.71
N THR A 307 3.61 25.19 1.12
CA THR A 307 3.69 24.08 0.19
C THR A 307 4.88 23.18 0.53
N ASN A 308 4.67 21.85 0.54
CA ASN A 308 5.72 20.85 0.67
C ASN A 308 5.94 20.17 -0.67
N LEU A 309 7.13 20.30 -1.25
CA LEU A 309 7.53 19.57 -2.46
C LEU A 309 7.70 18.09 -2.11
N ILE A 310 7.20 17.19 -2.97
CA ILE A 310 7.27 15.74 -2.77
C ILE A 310 7.87 14.99 -3.95
N GLY A 311 8.06 15.64 -5.09
CA GLY A 311 8.58 14.98 -6.29
C GLY A 311 8.20 15.71 -7.57
N ARG A 312 8.16 14.96 -8.66
CA ARG A 312 7.86 15.50 -10.00
C ARG A 312 7.11 14.52 -10.88
N ILE A 313 6.38 15.04 -11.84
CA ILE A 313 5.84 14.31 -12.99
C ILE A 313 6.94 14.17 -14.03
N LEU A 314 7.11 12.97 -14.58
CA LEU A 314 8.16 12.70 -15.57
C LEU A 314 7.75 13.19 -16.97
N GLU A 315 6.44 13.20 -17.26
CA GLU A 315 5.87 13.56 -18.57
C GLU A 315 4.77 14.62 -18.40
N PRO A 316 5.12 15.88 -18.01
CA PRO A 316 4.13 16.92 -17.72
C PRO A 316 3.28 17.32 -18.93
N GLU A 317 3.73 17.03 -20.15
CA GLU A 317 2.97 17.25 -21.39
C GLU A 317 1.68 16.43 -21.45
N LYS A 318 1.60 15.29 -20.78
CA LYS A 318 0.38 14.47 -20.69
C LYS A 318 -0.76 15.18 -19.94
N LEU A 319 -0.45 16.25 -19.21
CA LEU A 319 -1.42 17.00 -18.41
C LEU A 319 -1.94 18.26 -19.08
N LYS A 320 -1.45 18.64 -20.28
CA LYS A 320 -1.78 19.93 -20.91
C LYS A 320 -3.28 20.08 -21.24
N ASP A 321 -3.94 18.98 -21.58
CA ASP A 321 -5.35 19.00 -22.03
C ASP A 321 -6.31 18.50 -20.96
N VAL A 322 -5.84 18.28 -19.73
CA VAL A 322 -6.64 17.80 -18.62
C VAL A 322 -7.57 18.92 -18.12
N LYS A 323 -8.84 18.54 -17.88
CA LYS A 323 -9.92 19.45 -17.48
C LYS A 323 -10.39 19.21 -16.05
N GLU A 324 -11.02 20.23 -15.46
CA GLU A 324 -11.71 20.10 -14.18
C GLU A 324 -12.77 18.99 -14.22
N GLY A 325 -12.84 18.21 -13.13
CA GLY A 325 -13.76 17.07 -13.02
C GLY A 325 -13.26 15.77 -13.65
N GLU A 326 -12.17 15.80 -14.42
CA GLU A 326 -11.52 14.57 -14.89
C GLU A 326 -10.73 13.90 -13.78
N THR A 327 -10.44 12.61 -13.93
CA THR A 327 -9.52 11.88 -13.05
C THR A 327 -8.29 11.47 -13.87
N ILE A 328 -7.11 11.88 -13.41
CA ILE A 328 -5.86 11.33 -13.94
C ILE A 328 -5.43 10.13 -13.11
N TYR A 329 -4.69 9.23 -13.72
CA TYR A 329 -4.13 8.06 -13.06
C TYR A 329 -2.62 8.16 -13.04
N ILE A 330 -2.05 7.94 -11.87
CA ILE A 330 -0.62 8.07 -11.63
C ILE A 330 -0.02 6.74 -11.21
N LYS A 331 1.24 6.52 -11.59
CA LYS A 331 2.08 5.44 -11.06
C LYS A 331 3.44 5.98 -10.64
N GLU A 332 3.97 5.47 -9.54
CA GLU A 332 5.33 5.78 -9.10
C GLU A 332 6.34 5.05 -9.97
N ALA A 333 7.30 5.80 -10.56
CA ALA A 333 8.44 5.24 -11.27
C ALA A 333 9.42 4.68 -10.23
N ARG A 334 9.86 3.44 -10.42
CA ARG A 334 10.87 2.77 -9.59
C ARG A 334 12.26 3.03 -10.13
#